data_b81a6806b1b01cdd85a4b22d676b4fbb
#
_entry.id   b81a6806b1b01cdd85a4b22d676b4fbb
#
_cell.length_a   1.000
_cell.length_b   1.000
_cell.length_c   1.000
_cell.angle_alpha   90.00
_cell.angle_beta   90.00
_cell.angle_gamma   90.00
#
_symmetry.space_group_name_H-M   'P 1'
#
loop_
_entity.id
_entity.type
_entity.pdbx_description
1 polymer ?
#
loop_
_entity_poly.entity_id
_entity_poly.type
_entity_poly.pdbx_seq_one_letter_code
_entity_poly.pdbx_strand_id
1 'polypeptide(L)'
;MAVITMRQMLEAGAHFGHQTRRWNPKMKRFIFGERNGIYIIDLEQTLGRVETAYGFVRDLVAGGGTILFVGTKKQAQDPVRSYAEKCGMPYVNERWLGGMLTNFETMSKRVGKMLEYERMQASGEFDAMIKKEALLLDRELTKLQRNLGGLRGMTKAPDAIFVLDTKKEHIAVTEANKLGIPVVAVVDTNVDPEVVQYPIPGNDDAIRSNSLFARVIADAVEEGRFIANKRNPAPPPPVERTPEEIAEFEAAQTAARAAAAQAQADRDARLAAAKEQSAVATETVATETVAPEAVAPESAAAEASVVTDAPVAADEPVAADAPAEAVAEVADEASTENTEA
;
A
#
# COMPACT_ATOMS: atom_id res chain seq x y z
N MET A 1 -10.54 24.24 -12.67
CA MET A 1 -9.47 25.26 -12.57
C MET A 1 -8.19 24.61 -13.01
N ALA A 2 -7.30 25.32 -13.71
CA ALA A 2 -5.99 24.76 -14.08
C ALA A 2 -5.21 24.46 -12.79
N VAL A 3 -4.73 23.25 -12.65
CA VAL A 3 -3.97 22.76 -11.49
C VAL A 3 -2.66 23.55 -11.31
N ILE A 4 -2.08 23.98 -12.43
CA ILE A 4 -0.84 24.75 -12.53
C ILE A 4 -0.93 25.71 -13.71
N THR A 5 -0.24 26.84 -13.64
CA THR A 5 -0.18 27.80 -14.73
C THR A 5 1.16 27.70 -15.50
N MET A 6 1.12 28.01 -16.80
CA MET A 6 2.31 28.10 -17.65
C MET A 6 3.40 29.02 -17.03
N ARG A 7 2.96 30.13 -16.42
CA ARG A 7 3.85 31.09 -15.74
C ARG A 7 4.61 30.46 -14.57
N GLN A 8 3.91 29.69 -13.75
CA GLN A 8 4.55 28.97 -12.62
C GLN A 8 5.58 27.96 -13.09
N MET A 9 5.31 27.24 -14.19
CA MET A 9 6.28 26.32 -14.78
C MET A 9 7.52 27.03 -15.34
N LEU A 10 7.33 28.18 -16.00
CA LEU A 10 8.43 29.00 -16.48
C LEU A 10 9.31 29.55 -15.34
N GLU A 11 8.67 30.07 -14.29
CA GLU A 11 9.36 30.61 -13.10
C GLU A 11 10.12 29.50 -12.32
N ALA A 12 9.59 28.29 -12.32
CA ALA A 12 10.24 27.12 -11.73
C ALA A 12 11.38 26.56 -12.61
N GLY A 13 11.46 26.96 -13.88
CA GLY A 13 12.46 26.47 -14.83
C GLY A 13 12.19 25.06 -15.33
N ALA A 14 10.92 24.62 -15.34
CA ALA A 14 10.53 23.30 -15.81
C ALA A 14 10.75 23.09 -17.32
N HIS A 15 10.91 24.17 -18.09
CA HIS A 15 11.12 24.14 -19.54
C HIS A 15 12.57 23.80 -19.95
N PHE A 16 13.53 23.86 -19.04
CA PHE A 16 14.91 23.51 -19.36
C PHE A 16 15.07 21.99 -19.38
N GLY A 17 15.60 21.48 -20.48
CA GLY A 17 16.02 20.09 -20.59
C GLY A 17 17.55 19.94 -20.48
N HIS A 18 18.06 18.81 -20.89
CA HIS A 18 19.48 18.50 -20.92
C HIS A 18 20.17 19.02 -22.20
N GLN A 19 21.49 18.93 -22.18
CA GLN A 19 22.30 19.22 -23.36
C GLN A 19 21.93 18.33 -24.54
N THR A 20 22.00 18.89 -25.77
CA THR A 20 21.63 18.19 -27.00
C THR A 20 22.36 16.87 -27.23
N ARG A 21 23.56 16.70 -26.71
CA ARG A 21 24.34 15.45 -26.81
C ARG A 21 23.77 14.29 -25.98
N ARG A 22 22.92 14.58 -24.98
CA ARG A 22 22.42 13.58 -24.01
C ARG A 22 20.93 13.24 -24.19
N TRP A 23 20.33 13.67 -25.27
CA TRP A 23 18.91 13.51 -25.46
C TRP A 23 18.52 12.09 -25.92
N ASN A 24 17.26 11.73 -25.71
CA ASN A 24 16.65 10.53 -26.25
C ASN A 24 15.77 10.91 -27.47
N PRO A 25 15.95 10.26 -28.65
CA PRO A 25 15.15 10.56 -29.83
C PRO A 25 13.64 10.42 -29.62
N LYS A 26 13.19 9.53 -28.74
CA LYS A 26 11.77 9.35 -28.40
C LYS A 26 11.15 10.57 -27.73
N MET A 27 11.97 11.43 -27.11
CA MET A 27 11.53 12.68 -26.50
C MET A 27 11.27 13.81 -27.50
N LYS A 28 11.58 13.61 -28.80
CA LYS A 28 11.40 14.61 -29.86
C LYS A 28 10.02 15.27 -29.83
N ARG A 29 8.98 14.48 -29.54
CA ARG A 29 7.58 14.97 -29.48
C ARG A 29 7.30 15.98 -28.38
N PHE A 30 8.14 16.01 -27.32
CA PHE A 30 7.98 16.90 -26.16
C PHE A 30 8.97 18.06 -26.18
N ILE A 31 9.79 18.18 -27.22
CA ILE A 31 10.81 19.24 -27.36
C ILE A 31 10.22 20.35 -28.21
N PHE A 32 10.18 21.57 -27.66
CA PHE A 32 9.79 22.78 -28.37
C PHE A 32 10.90 23.27 -29.32
N GLY A 33 12.16 23.23 -28.88
CA GLY A 33 13.27 23.70 -29.65
C GLY A 33 14.60 23.56 -28.91
N GLU A 34 15.64 24.21 -29.46
CA GLU A 34 16.96 24.23 -28.89
C GLU A 34 17.44 25.68 -28.74
N ARG A 35 18.11 25.97 -27.65
CA ARG A 35 18.76 27.25 -27.40
C ARG A 35 20.07 27.04 -26.64
N ASN A 36 21.17 27.56 -27.20
CA ASN A 36 22.52 27.46 -26.58
C ASN A 36 22.97 26.02 -26.28
N GLY A 37 22.65 25.05 -27.14
CA GLY A 37 23.00 23.65 -26.94
C GLY A 37 22.22 22.93 -25.84
N ILE A 38 21.07 23.49 -25.41
CA ILE A 38 20.14 22.90 -24.42
C ILE A 38 18.77 22.81 -25.08
N TYR A 39 18.11 21.66 -24.92
CA TYR A 39 16.75 21.49 -25.36
C TYR A 39 15.78 22.22 -24.45
N ILE A 40 14.72 22.78 -25.06
CA ILE A 40 13.62 23.42 -24.37
C ILE A 40 12.40 22.50 -24.49
N ILE A 41 11.80 22.15 -23.36
CA ILE A 41 10.62 21.29 -23.26
C ILE A 41 9.39 22.14 -23.57
N ASP A 42 8.43 21.55 -24.30
CA ASP A 42 7.16 22.15 -24.61
C ASP A 42 6.23 22.12 -23.39
N LEU A 43 6.05 23.27 -22.76
CA LEU A 43 5.25 23.42 -21.54
C LEU A 43 3.74 23.30 -21.81
N GLU A 44 3.25 23.48 -23.02
CA GLU A 44 1.85 23.30 -23.35
C GLU A 44 1.47 21.83 -23.27
N GLN A 45 2.32 20.95 -23.81
CA GLN A 45 2.16 19.51 -23.66
C GLN A 45 2.36 19.06 -22.21
N THR A 46 3.32 19.69 -21.49
CA THR A 46 3.52 19.41 -20.06
C THR A 46 2.27 19.69 -19.26
N LEU A 47 1.58 20.81 -19.51
CA LEU A 47 0.35 21.17 -18.83
C LEU A 47 -0.72 20.09 -18.98
N GLY A 48 -1.01 19.66 -20.21
CA GLY A 48 -1.98 18.59 -20.44
C GLY A 48 -1.62 17.25 -19.79
N ARG A 49 -0.30 16.92 -19.75
CA ARG A 49 0.17 15.70 -19.10
C ARG A 49 0.08 15.78 -17.59
N VAL A 50 0.38 16.94 -17.00
CA VAL A 50 0.19 17.18 -15.56
C VAL A 50 -1.28 17.04 -15.17
N GLU A 51 -2.22 17.61 -15.94
CA GLU A 51 -3.65 17.49 -15.67
C GLU A 51 -4.12 16.02 -15.73
N THR A 52 -3.62 15.25 -16.71
CA THR A 52 -3.92 13.82 -16.82
C THR A 52 -3.38 13.04 -15.61
N ALA A 53 -2.14 13.29 -15.22
CA ALA A 53 -1.51 12.66 -14.06
C ALA A 53 -2.21 13.05 -12.75
N TYR A 54 -2.58 14.32 -12.61
CA TYR A 54 -3.34 14.82 -11.46
C TYR A 54 -4.67 14.10 -11.30
N GLY A 55 -5.44 14.00 -12.39
CA GLY A 55 -6.73 13.29 -12.40
C GLY A 55 -6.58 11.82 -11.98
N PHE A 56 -5.59 11.13 -12.55
CA PHE A 56 -5.27 9.75 -12.19
C PHE A 56 -4.95 9.58 -10.70
N VAL A 57 -4.04 10.41 -10.16
CA VAL A 57 -3.62 10.38 -8.76
C VAL A 57 -4.79 10.67 -7.82
N ARG A 58 -5.56 11.71 -8.11
CA ARG A 58 -6.76 12.07 -7.35
C ARG A 58 -7.75 10.92 -7.28
N ASP A 59 -8.06 10.30 -8.41
CA ASP A 59 -9.08 9.24 -8.50
C ASP A 59 -8.60 7.94 -7.84
N LEU A 60 -7.30 7.62 -7.96
CA LEU A 60 -6.68 6.50 -7.26
C LEU A 60 -6.79 6.67 -5.73
N VAL A 61 -6.43 7.84 -5.22
CA VAL A 61 -6.48 8.13 -3.77
C VAL A 61 -7.93 8.24 -3.28
N ALA A 62 -8.85 8.75 -4.09
CA ALA A 62 -10.28 8.74 -3.79
C ALA A 62 -10.84 7.32 -3.65
N GLY A 63 -10.23 6.34 -4.30
CA GLY A 63 -10.49 4.91 -4.13
C GLY A 63 -9.77 4.27 -2.92
N GLY A 64 -9.02 5.03 -2.12
CA GLY A 64 -8.24 4.51 -0.99
C GLY A 64 -6.85 3.98 -1.38
N GLY A 65 -6.38 4.27 -2.59
CA GLY A 65 -5.05 3.88 -3.06
C GLY A 65 -3.92 4.68 -2.41
N THR A 66 -2.74 4.08 -2.36
CA THR A 66 -1.53 4.66 -1.78
C THR A 66 -0.49 4.92 -2.86
N ILE A 67 0.13 6.09 -2.85
CA ILE A 67 1.18 6.49 -3.78
C ILE A 67 2.52 6.59 -3.06
N LEU A 68 3.55 5.97 -3.62
CA LEU A 68 4.92 6.07 -3.12
C LEU A 68 5.67 7.17 -3.86
N PHE A 69 6.16 8.18 -3.14
CA PHE A 69 7.00 9.23 -3.68
C PHE A 69 8.46 8.79 -3.72
N VAL A 70 9.11 8.91 -4.89
CA VAL A 70 10.49 8.46 -5.10
C VAL A 70 11.33 9.56 -5.72
N GLY A 71 12.46 9.87 -5.10
CA GLY A 71 13.40 10.83 -5.64
C GLY A 71 14.67 10.92 -4.82
N THR A 72 15.71 10.21 -5.26
CA THR A 72 17.00 10.13 -4.54
C THR A 72 18.02 11.15 -5.00
N LYS A 73 17.73 11.94 -6.05
CA LYS A 73 18.56 13.04 -6.52
C LYS A 73 18.62 14.14 -5.46
N LYS A 74 19.79 14.71 -5.19
CA LYS A 74 19.96 15.75 -4.16
C LYS A 74 18.96 16.91 -4.30
N GLN A 75 18.61 17.27 -5.53
CA GLN A 75 17.62 18.32 -5.83
C GLN A 75 16.17 17.90 -5.58
N ALA A 76 15.92 16.60 -5.51
CA ALA A 76 14.58 16.02 -5.31
C ALA A 76 14.32 15.57 -3.86
N GLN A 77 15.38 15.30 -3.07
CA GLN A 77 15.29 14.73 -1.72
C GLN A 77 14.38 15.51 -0.79
N ASP A 78 14.63 16.82 -0.64
CA ASP A 78 13.86 17.68 0.27
C ASP A 78 12.42 17.91 -0.22
N PRO A 79 12.16 18.22 -1.51
CA PRO A 79 10.82 18.31 -2.05
C PRO A 79 9.99 17.03 -1.86
N VAL A 80 10.56 15.86 -2.18
CA VAL A 80 9.88 14.57 -2.02
C VAL A 80 9.47 14.34 -0.57
N ARG A 81 10.41 14.52 0.36
CA ARG A 81 10.14 14.36 1.78
C ARG A 81 9.06 15.31 2.27
N SER A 82 9.23 16.61 2.02
CA SER A 82 8.33 17.64 2.54
C SER A 82 6.88 17.47 2.07
N TYR A 83 6.69 17.23 0.77
CA TYR A 83 5.34 17.08 0.21
C TYR A 83 4.72 15.72 0.50
N ALA A 84 5.49 14.64 0.56
CA ALA A 84 5.00 13.34 0.97
C ALA A 84 4.56 13.33 2.45
N GLU A 85 5.36 13.94 3.34
CA GLU A 85 4.99 14.09 4.75
C GLU A 85 3.72 14.96 4.92
N LYS A 86 3.60 16.06 4.15
CA LYS A 86 2.42 16.93 4.14
C LYS A 86 1.14 16.17 3.78
N CYS A 87 1.18 15.37 2.72
CA CYS A 87 0.03 14.58 2.29
C CYS A 87 -0.05 13.21 2.98
N GLY A 88 0.89 12.87 3.89
CA GLY A 88 0.93 11.62 4.66
C GLY A 88 1.05 10.37 3.78
N MET A 89 1.79 10.47 2.68
CA MET A 89 2.11 9.34 1.79
C MET A 89 3.53 8.83 2.05
N PRO A 90 3.81 7.55 1.79
CA PRO A 90 5.16 7.00 1.92
C PRO A 90 6.11 7.61 0.90
N TYR A 91 7.39 7.66 1.26
CA TYR A 91 8.42 8.21 0.38
C TYR A 91 9.78 7.52 0.51
N VAL A 92 10.59 7.64 -0.54
CA VAL A 92 11.99 7.22 -0.59
C VAL A 92 12.80 8.36 -1.19
N ASN A 93 13.62 9.01 -0.37
CA ASN A 93 14.39 10.19 -0.77
C ASN A 93 15.92 10.02 -0.71
N GLU A 94 16.45 8.96 -0.07
CA GLU A 94 17.89 8.80 0.07
C GLU A 94 18.48 7.80 -0.93
N ARG A 95 18.04 6.55 -0.88
CA ARG A 95 18.52 5.51 -1.77
C ARG A 95 17.44 4.46 -2.01
N TRP A 96 17.15 4.17 -3.26
CA TRP A 96 16.36 3.01 -3.63
C TRP A 96 17.14 1.73 -3.36
N LEU A 97 16.58 0.84 -2.56
CA LEU A 97 17.16 -0.50 -2.33
C LEU A 97 16.49 -1.47 -3.30
N GLY A 98 17.30 -2.23 -4.05
CA GLY A 98 16.74 -3.25 -4.94
C GLY A 98 15.83 -4.22 -4.19
N GLY A 99 14.68 -4.52 -4.76
CA GLY A 99 13.66 -5.37 -4.14
C GLY A 99 12.66 -4.62 -3.24
N MET A 100 12.64 -3.30 -3.25
CA MET A 100 11.68 -2.53 -2.42
C MET A 100 10.23 -2.84 -2.75
N LEU A 101 9.91 -3.07 -4.01
CA LEU A 101 8.58 -3.47 -4.46
C LEU A 101 8.50 -4.97 -4.68
N THR A 102 9.45 -5.55 -5.42
CA THR A 102 9.44 -6.97 -5.80
C THR A 102 9.67 -7.91 -4.62
N ASN A 103 10.33 -7.48 -3.56
CA ASN A 103 10.54 -8.23 -2.32
C ASN A 103 10.02 -7.45 -1.11
N PHE A 104 8.79 -6.97 -1.22
CA PHE A 104 8.17 -6.11 -0.22
C PHE A 104 8.10 -6.75 1.17
N GLU A 105 7.85 -8.06 1.26
CA GLU A 105 7.79 -8.79 2.53
C GLU A 105 9.10 -8.67 3.33
N THR A 106 10.25 -8.82 2.66
CA THR A 106 11.55 -8.66 3.31
C THR A 106 11.79 -7.21 3.72
N MET A 107 11.35 -6.25 2.91
CA MET A 107 11.47 -4.82 3.26
C MET A 107 10.58 -4.45 4.45
N SER A 108 9.36 -4.97 4.52
CA SER A 108 8.46 -4.79 5.66
C SER A 108 9.07 -5.34 6.96
N LYS A 109 9.72 -6.52 6.91
CA LYS A 109 10.46 -7.07 8.07
C LYS A 109 11.60 -6.14 8.50
N ARG A 110 12.31 -5.49 7.57
CA ARG A 110 13.36 -4.51 7.89
C ARG A 110 12.81 -3.22 8.48
N VAL A 111 11.65 -2.76 8.02
CA VAL A 111 10.92 -1.63 8.63
C VAL A 111 10.47 -2.00 10.05
N GLY A 112 9.95 -3.22 10.25
CA GLY A 112 9.61 -3.73 11.59
C GLY A 112 10.81 -3.73 12.53
N LYS A 113 11.98 -4.18 12.06
CA LYS A 113 13.25 -4.15 12.84
C LYS A 113 13.68 -2.71 13.18
N MET A 114 13.49 -1.76 12.28
CA MET A 114 13.74 -0.34 12.54
C MET A 114 12.87 0.19 13.68
N LEU A 115 11.57 -0.11 13.64
CA LEU A 115 10.62 0.29 14.68
C LEU A 115 10.92 -0.37 16.03
N GLU A 116 11.40 -1.62 16.04
CA GLU A 116 11.86 -2.32 17.24
C GLU A 116 13.06 -1.61 17.86
N TYR A 117 14.06 -1.26 17.06
CA TYR A 117 15.23 -0.54 17.55
C TYR A 117 14.88 0.87 18.06
N GLU A 118 13.94 1.57 17.43
CA GLU A 118 13.43 2.85 17.94
C GLU A 118 12.75 2.69 19.30
N ARG A 119 11.98 1.62 19.48
CA ARG A 119 11.35 1.31 20.75
C ARG A 119 12.39 1.01 21.83
N MET A 120 13.40 0.18 21.52
CA MET A 120 14.51 -0.15 22.43
C MET A 120 15.31 1.10 22.84
N GLN A 121 15.52 2.03 21.89
CA GLN A 121 16.16 3.31 22.18
C GLN A 121 15.30 4.18 23.10
N ALA A 122 13.99 4.25 22.86
CA ALA A 122 13.06 5.04 23.66
C ALA A 122 12.85 4.45 25.07
N SER A 123 12.94 3.11 25.24
CA SER A 123 12.85 2.43 26.55
C SER A 123 14.14 2.51 27.38
N GLY A 124 15.25 3.03 26.82
CA GLY A 124 16.55 3.10 27.48
C GLY A 124 17.33 1.77 27.52
N GLU A 125 16.87 0.75 26.77
CA GLU A 125 17.56 -0.55 26.69
C GLU A 125 18.98 -0.42 26.14
N PHE A 126 19.22 0.56 25.25
CA PHE A 126 20.58 0.83 24.73
C PHE A 126 21.56 1.29 25.83
N ASP A 127 21.08 1.99 26.85
CA ASP A 127 21.91 2.46 27.97
C ASP A 127 22.29 1.33 28.90
N ALA A 128 21.47 0.27 28.97
CA ALA A 128 21.73 -0.93 29.77
C ALA A 128 22.70 -1.91 29.07
N MET A 129 22.97 -1.75 27.77
CA MET A 129 23.86 -2.60 26.98
C MET A 129 25.34 -2.20 27.11
N ILE A 130 26.21 -3.11 26.68
CA ILE A 130 27.65 -2.80 26.53
C ILE A 130 27.83 -1.70 25.50
N LYS A 131 28.60 -0.64 25.80
CA LYS A 131 28.79 0.52 24.89
C LYS A 131 29.09 0.18 23.44
N LYS A 132 29.84 -0.89 23.19
CA LYS A 132 30.19 -1.32 21.83
C LYS A 132 28.96 -1.84 21.07
N GLU A 133 28.12 -2.60 21.74
CA GLU A 133 26.88 -3.15 21.13
C GLU A 133 25.86 -2.05 20.90
N ALA A 134 25.62 -1.20 21.88
CA ALA A 134 24.73 -0.05 21.75
C ALA A 134 25.13 0.85 20.55
N LEU A 135 26.44 1.13 20.40
CA LEU A 135 26.93 1.92 19.26
C LEU A 135 26.74 1.23 17.91
N LEU A 136 26.83 -0.10 17.83
CA LEU A 136 26.57 -0.84 16.59
C LEU A 136 25.10 -0.79 16.22
N LEU A 137 24.21 -0.98 17.19
CA LEU A 137 22.75 -0.90 17.00
C LEU A 137 22.32 0.53 16.62
N ASP A 138 22.86 1.56 17.27
CA ASP A 138 22.57 2.96 16.95
C ASP A 138 22.99 3.32 15.50
N ARG A 139 24.14 2.85 15.06
CA ARG A 139 24.59 3.03 13.67
C ARG A 139 23.68 2.27 12.67
N GLU A 140 23.26 1.07 13.02
CA GLU A 140 22.31 0.29 12.20
C GLU A 140 20.96 1.02 12.13
N LEU A 141 20.44 1.48 13.26
CA LEU A 141 19.20 2.25 13.36
C LEU A 141 19.26 3.52 12.50
N THR A 142 20.31 4.33 12.65
CA THR A 142 20.53 5.54 11.83
C THR A 142 20.51 5.22 10.34
N LYS A 143 21.14 4.12 9.91
CA LYS A 143 21.14 3.68 8.52
C LYS A 143 19.77 3.24 8.04
N LEU A 144 19.01 2.53 8.87
CA LEU A 144 17.64 2.09 8.55
C LEU A 144 16.70 3.28 8.47
N GLN A 145 16.74 4.19 9.43
CA GLN A 145 15.93 5.41 9.45
C GLN A 145 16.15 6.27 8.22
N ARG A 146 17.41 6.43 7.83
CA ARG A 146 17.77 7.19 6.64
C ARG A 146 17.19 6.61 5.35
N ASN A 147 17.23 5.28 5.19
CA ASN A 147 16.83 4.63 3.94
C ASN A 147 15.34 4.21 3.90
N LEU A 148 14.77 3.86 5.05
CA LEU A 148 13.43 3.27 5.16
C LEU A 148 12.46 4.12 6.01
N GLY A 149 12.92 5.23 6.56
CA GLY A 149 12.13 6.09 7.45
C GLY A 149 10.81 6.57 6.83
N GLY A 150 10.80 6.85 5.53
CA GLY A 150 9.59 7.25 4.80
C GLY A 150 8.59 6.11 4.53
N LEU A 151 8.95 4.86 4.82
CA LEU A 151 8.09 3.69 4.58
C LEU A 151 7.39 3.17 5.84
N ARG A 152 7.49 3.87 6.97
CA ARG A 152 6.97 3.44 8.29
C ARG A 152 5.51 3.04 8.28
N GLY A 153 4.67 3.78 7.56
CA GLY A 153 3.22 3.55 7.50
C GLY A 153 2.78 2.59 6.39
N MET A 154 3.69 2.00 5.64
CA MET A 154 3.36 1.18 4.48
C MET A 154 3.20 -0.30 4.86
N THR A 155 1.96 -0.77 4.88
CA THR A 155 1.63 -2.18 5.23
C THR A 155 1.51 -3.08 4.01
N LYS A 156 1.23 -2.51 2.83
CA LYS A 156 1.12 -3.20 1.54
C LYS A 156 1.95 -2.50 0.47
N ALA A 157 2.21 -3.16 -0.66
CA ALA A 157 2.81 -2.51 -1.82
C ALA A 157 1.96 -1.32 -2.27
N PRO A 158 2.57 -0.23 -2.78
CA PRO A 158 1.83 0.94 -3.22
C PRO A 158 1.02 0.65 -4.49
N ASP A 159 -0.09 1.35 -4.64
CA ASP A 159 -0.97 1.19 -5.80
C ASP A 159 -0.49 2.02 -7.01
N ALA A 160 0.38 3.01 -6.80
CA ALA A 160 1.12 3.74 -7.83
C ALA A 160 2.44 4.28 -7.26
N ILE A 161 3.38 4.64 -8.15
CA ILE A 161 4.61 5.35 -7.76
C ILE A 161 4.70 6.69 -8.49
N PHE A 162 5.18 7.71 -7.79
CA PHE A 162 5.55 8.99 -8.37
C PHE A 162 7.08 9.17 -8.31
N VAL A 163 7.72 9.33 -9.47
CA VAL A 163 9.19 9.34 -9.60
C VAL A 163 9.67 10.68 -10.12
N LEU A 164 10.62 11.27 -9.41
CA LEU A 164 11.41 12.41 -9.88
C LEU A 164 12.78 11.90 -10.38
N ASP A 165 13.08 12.06 -11.66
CA ASP A 165 14.26 11.52 -12.35
C ASP A 165 14.24 10.00 -12.57
N THR A 166 13.56 9.58 -13.62
CA THR A 166 13.45 8.15 -14.01
C THR A 166 14.78 7.53 -14.43
N LYS A 167 15.77 8.31 -14.86
CA LYS A 167 17.08 7.80 -15.25
C LYS A 167 17.87 7.29 -14.04
N LYS A 168 17.81 8.03 -12.94
CA LYS A 168 18.47 7.66 -11.69
C LYS A 168 17.72 6.53 -11.00
N GLU A 169 16.40 6.60 -11.02
CA GLU A 169 15.50 5.64 -10.35
C GLU A 169 15.06 4.49 -11.28
N HIS A 170 15.89 4.14 -12.28
CA HIS A 170 15.54 3.09 -13.27
C HIS A 170 15.20 1.74 -12.61
N ILE A 171 15.79 1.43 -11.45
CA ILE A 171 15.49 0.21 -10.70
C ILE A 171 14.05 0.26 -10.18
N ALA A 172 13.63 1.40 -9.60
CA ALA A 172 12.27 1.59 -9.10
C ALA A 172 11.23 1.45 -10.22
N VAL A 173 11.48 2.10 -11.36
CA VAL A 173 10.61 2.01 -12.55
C VAL A 173 10.54 0.58 -13.09
N THR A 174 11.67 -0.13 -13.14
CA THR A 174 11.71 -1.53 -13.60
C THR A 174 10.94 -2.45 -12.65
N GLU A 175 11.08 -2.28 -11.33
CA GLU A 175 10.35 -3.07 -10.34
C GLU A 175 8.84 -2.79 -10.41
N ALA A 176 8.43 -1.53 -10.53
CA ALA A 176 7.02 -1.17 -10.67
C ALA A 176 6.40 -1.79 -11.93
N ASN A 177 7.09 -1.67 -13.07
CA ASN A 177 6.61 -2.24 -14.32
C ASN A 177 6.50 -3.78 -14.27
N LYS A 178 7.42 -4.48 -13.57
CA LYS A 178 7.33 -5.93 -13.35
C LYS A 178 6.10 -6.34 -12.55
N LEU A 179 5.67 -5.49 -11.62
CA LEU A 179 4.49 -5.73 -10.78
C LEU A 179 3.19 -5.16 -11.37
N GLY A 180 3.27 -4.47 -12.53
CA GLY A 180 2.12 -3.81 -13.13
C GLY A 180 1.64 -2.57 -12.36
N ILE A 181 2.49 -2.01 -11.48
CA ILE A 181 2.18 -0.80 -10.73
C ILE A 181 2.36 0.42 -11.65
N PRO A 182 1.33 1.26 -11.83
CA PRO A 182 1.41 2.43 -12.67
C PRO A 182 2.43 3.45 -12.15
N VAL A 183 3.22 3.98 -13.08
CA VAL A 183 4.29 4.95 -12.82
C VAL A 183 3.89 6.31 -13.34
N VAL A 184 3.81 7.29 -12.45
CA VAL A 184 3.75 8.72 -12.77
C VAL A 184 5.15 9.27 -12.62
N ALA A 185 5.72 9.88 -13.65
CA ALA A 185 7.09 10.37 -13.51
C ALA A 185 7.36 11.68 -14.27
N VAL A 186 8.24 12.49 -13.69
CA VAL A 186 8.86 13.60 -14.39
C VAL A 186 9.94 13.05 -15.33
N VAL A 187 9.82 13.40 -16.61
CA VAL A 187 10.62 12.86 -17.69
C VAL A 187 11.36 14.01 -18.37
N ASP A 188 12.67 14.05 -18.24
CA ASP A 188 13.54 15.02 -18.93
C ASP A 188 13.93 14.50 -20.33
N THR A 189 14.56 15.32 -21.12
CA THR A 189 14.95 15.06 -22.52
C THR A 189 15.90 13.89 -22.72
N ASN A 190 16.54 13.36 -21.67
CA ASN A 190 17.52 12.27 -21.69
C ASN A 190 16.92 10.88 -21.34
N VAL A 191 15.61 10.76 -21.21
CA VAL A 191 14.88 9.57 -20.73
C VAL A 191 13.99 8.98 -21.81
N ASP A 192 13.64 7.72 -21.71
CA ASP A 192 12.61 7.07 -22.54
C ASP A 192 11.22 7.29 -21.91
N PRO A 193 10.32 8.04 -22.57
CA PRO A 193 8.98 8.29 -22.04
C PRO A 193 8.05 7.06 -22.11
N GLU A 194 8.41 6.03 -22.87
CA GLU A 194 7.55 4.85 -23.06
C GLU A 194 7.59 3.87 -21.90
N VAL A 195 8.61 3.97 -21.04
CA VAL A 195 8.72 3.12 -19.84
C VAL A 195 7.80 3.57 -18.70
N VAL A 196 7.11 4.70 -18.88
CA VAL A 196 6.25 5.36 -17.88
C VAL A 196 4.84 5.48 -18.42
N GLN A 197 3.82 5.14 -17.61
CA GLN A 197 2.41 5.21 -18.02
C GLN A 197 1.90 6.66 -18.05
N TYR A 198 2.34 7.47 -17.09
CA TYR A 198 1.96 8.90 -16.99
C TYR A 198 3.21 9.78 -17.03
N PRO A 199 3.81 9.99 -18.21
CA PRO A 199 4.98 10.84 -18.34
C PRO A 199 4.59 12.32 -18.24
N ILE A 200 5.30 13.06 -17.40
CA ILE A 200 5.22 14.52 -17.25
C ILE A 200 6.53 15.09 -17.79
N PRO A 201 6.57 15.63 -19.01
CA PRO A 201 7.78 16.25 -19.54
C PRO A 201 8.17 17.44 -18.69
N GLY A 202 9.42 17.46 -18.20
CA GLY A 202 9.86 18.54 -17.33
C GLY A 202 11.30 18.38 -16.85
N ASN A 203 11.85 19.46 -16.31
CA ASN A 203 13.21 19.52 -15.78
C ASN A 203 13.30 18.78 -14.43
N ASP A 204 14.15 17.79 -14.33
CA ASP A 204 14.43 17.03 -13.12
C ASP A 204 15.66 17.52 -12.33
N ASP A 205 16.44 18.49 -12.89
CA ASP A 205 17.64 19.04 -12.28
C ASP A 205 17.37 20.24 -11.37
N ALA A 206 16.32 21.01 -11.64
CA ALA A 206 16.00 22.21 -10.89
C ALA A 206 15.20 21.92 -9.62
N ILE A 207 15.69 22.35 -8.46
CA ILE A 207 14.98 22.19 -7.16
C ILE A 207 13.57 22.77 -7.22
N ARG A 208 13.40 23.94 -7.86
CA ARG A 208 12.08 24.60 -7.98
C ARG A 208 11.12 23.80 -8.85
N SER A 209 11.61 23.18 -9.92
CA SER A 209 10.81 22.30 -10.80
C SER A 209 10.35 21.07 -10.05
N ASN A 210 11.27 20.39 -9.36
CA ASN A 210 10.96 19.21 -8.55
C ASN A 210 9.97 19.55 -7.42
N SER A 211 10.14 20.69 -6.76
CA SER A 211 9.21 21.18 -5.74
C SER A 211 7.81 21.47 -6.32
N LEU A 212 7.74 22.04 -7.52
CA LEU A 212 6.50 22.34 -8.20
C LEU A 212 5.73 21.06 -8.53
N PHE A 213 6.37 20.07 -9.16
CA PHE A 213 5.73 18.81 -9.52
C PHE A 213 5.34 17.98 -8.29
N ALA A 214 6.22 17.90 -7.28
CA ALA A 214 5.91 17.22 -6.03
C ALA A 214 4.71 17.85 -5.31
N ARG A 215 4.61 19.19 -5.31
CA ARG A 215 3.46 19.91 -4.77
C ARG A 215 2.17 19.55 -5.51
N VAL A 216 2.19 19.60 -6.84
CA VAL A 216 1.00 19.29 -7.64
C VAL A 216 0.47 17.89 -7.39
N ILE A 217 1.36 16.90 -7.29
CA ILE A 217 0.95 15.53 -6.97
C ILE A 217 0.46 15.42 -5.52
N ALA A 218 1.07 16.11 -4.57
CA ALA A 218 0.59 16.15 -3.20
C ALA A 218 -0.79 16.81 -3.08
N ASP A 219 -1.03 17.91 -3.82
CA ASP A 219 -2.33 18.57 -3.86
C ASP A 219 -3.41 17.63 -4.48
N ALA A 220 -3.05 16.80 -5.49
CA ALA A 220 -3.94 15.76 -6.01
C ALA A 220 -4.29 14.69 -4.98
N VAL A 221 -3.32 14.28 -4.16
CA VAL A 221 -3.53 13.35 -3.04
C VAL A 221 -4.46 13.94 -1.98
N GLU A 222 -4.26 15.20 -1.60
CA GLU A 222 -5.11 15.89 -0.64
C GLU A 222 -6.56 16.01 -1.14
N GLU A 223 -6.75 16.36 -2.42
CA GLU A 223 -8.08 16.40 -3.06
C GLU A 223 -8.73 15.01 -3.10
N GLY A 224 -7.97 13.98 -3.48
CA GLY A 224 -8.43 12.59 -3.49
C GLY A 224 -8.90 12.12 -2.10
N ARG A 225 -8.15 12.43 -1.04
CA ARG A 225 -8.56 12.15 0.35
C ARG A 225 -9.81 12.92 0.75
N PHE A 226 -9.92 14.17 0.36
CA PHE A 226 -11.14 14.94 0.63
C PHE A 226 -12.35 14.28 -0.02
N ILE A 227 -12.24 13.82 -1.27
CA ILE A 227 -13.30 13.10 -1.98
C ILE A 227 -13.62 11.77 -1.27
N ALA A 228 -12.60 11.00 -0.88
CA ALA A 228 -12.76 9.74 -0.15
C ALA A 228 -13.52 9.96 1.17
N ASN A 229 -13.10 10.95 1.96
CA ASN A 229 -13.75 11.29 3.23
C ASN A 229 -15.20 11.78 3.05
N LYS A 230 -15.48 12.48 1.94
CA LYS A 230 -16.85 12.91 1.62
C LYS A 230 -17.74 11.74 1.20
N ARG A 231 -17.17 10.73 0.51
CA ARG A 231 -17.91 9.51 0.09
C ARG A 231 -18.13 8.57 1.27
N ASN A 232 -17.15 8.46 2.14
CA ASN A 232 -17.16 7.55 3.29
C ASN A 232 -16.63 8.33 4.51
N PRO A 233 -17.49 9.13 5.17
CA PRO A 233 -17.05 9.90 6.32
C PRO A 233 -16.50 8.94 7.38
N ALA A 234 -15.23 9.15 7.76
CA ALA A 234 -14.64 8.41 8.87
C ALA A 234 -15.56 8.52 10.09
N PRO A 235 -15.74 7.45 10.86
CA PRO A 235 -16.46 7.56 12.12
C PRO A 235 -15.83 8.70 12.93
N PRO A 236 -16.64 9.52 13.61
CA PRO A 236 -16.10 10.61 14.40
C PRO A 236 -15.04 10.05 15.35
N PRO A 237 -13.94 10.78 15.58
CA PRO A 237 -12.91 10.34 16.51
C PRO A 237 -13.58 9.95 17.82
N PRO A 238 -13.10 8.91 18.51
CA PRO A 238 -13.66 8.55 19.80
C PRO A 238 -13.68 9.81 20.66
N VAL A 239 -14.87 10.21 21.07
CA VAL A 239 -15.00 11.36 21.97
C VAL A 239 -14.17 10.97 23.18
N GLU A 240 -13.10 11.72 23.47
CA GLU A 240 -12.35 11.58 24.71
C GLU A 240 -13.32 11.94 25.83
N ARG A 241 -13.98 10.90 26.35
CA ARG A 241 -14.89 11.07 27.49
C ARG A 241 -14.07 11.43 28.70
N THR A 242 -14.55 12.39 29.44
CA THR A 242 -13.91 12.71 30.73
C THR A 242 -13.94 11.49 31.65
N PRO A 243 -13.01 11.36 32.60
CA PRO A 243 -13.00 10.24 33.54
C PRO A 243 -14.36 10.04 34.26
N GLU A 244 -15.11 11.12 34.49
CA GLU A 244 -16.44 11.11 35.07
C GLU A 244 -17.48 10.48 34.11
N GLU A 245 -17.47 10.84 32.83
CA GLU A 245 -18.35 10.27 31.81
C GLU A 245 -18.05 8.79 31.54
N ILE A 246 -16.77 8.38 31.68
CA ILE A 246 -16.37 6.96 31.57
C ILE A 246 -16.96 6.17 32.75
N ALA A 247 -16.85 6.71 33.97
CA ALA A 247 -17.38 6.08 35.18
C ALA A 247 -18.92 5.98 35.13
N GLU A 248 -19.62 7.01 34.67
CA GLU A 248 -21.07 6.99 34.46
C GLU A 248 -21.48 5.97 33.39
N PHE A 249 -20.74 5.90 32.30
CA PHE A 249 -21.02 4.93 31.24
C PHE A 249 -20.78 3.49 31.68
N GLU A 250 -19.72 3.22 32.45
CA GLU A 250 -19.45 1.89 33.03
C GLU A 250 -20.52 1.52 34.08
N ALA A 251 -20.94 2.47 34.91
CA ALA A 251 -22.02 2.27 35.86
C ALA A 251 -23.34 1.97 35.16
N ALA A 252 -23.67 2.70 34.11
CA ALA A 252 -24.87 2.44 33.30
C ALA A 252 -24.82 1.09 32.59
N GLN A 253 -23.66 0.70 32.08
CA GLN A 253 -23.46 -0.59 31.40
C GLN A 253 -23.54 -1.76 32.37
N THR A 254 -23.01 -1.63 33.59
CA THR A 254 -23.13 -2.64 34.63
C THR A 254 -24.58 -2.80 35.14
N ALA A 255 -25.28 -1.68 35.29
CA ALA A 255 -26.71 -1.70 35.65
C ALA A 255 -27.56 -2.35 34.54
N ALA A 256 -27.28 -2.05 33.26
CA ALA A 256 -27.98 -2.66 32.14
C ALA A 256 -27.70 -4.18 32.05
N ARG A 257 -26.49 -4.63 32.32
CA ARG A 257 -26.14 -6.06 32.35
C ARG A 257 -26.83 -6.76 33.52
N ALA A 258 -26.90 -6.14 34.69
CA ALA A 258 -27.59 -6.67 35.85
C ALA A 258 -29.13 -6.81 35.58
N ALA A 259 -29.73 -5.78 34.99
CA ALA A 259 -31.16 -5.82 34.60
C ALA A 259 -31.45 -6.90 33.54
N ALA A 260 -30.53 -7.06 32.53
CA ALA A 260 -30.68 -8.12 31.54
C ALA A 260 -30.53 -9.52 32.16
N ALA A 261 -29.62 -9.71 33.10
CA ALA A 261 -29.46 -10.98 33.84
C ALA A 261 -30.68 -11.30 34.69
N GLN A 262 -31.28 -10.31 35.36
CA GLN A 262 -32.50 -10.48 36.13
C GLN A 262 -33.69 -10.84 35.21
N ALA A 263 -33.81 -10.15 34.08
CA ALA A 263 -34.88 -10.47 33.12
C ALA A 263 -34.73 -11.89 32.51
N GLN A 264 -33.48 -12.36 32.34
CA GLN A 264 -33.24 -13.74 31.93
C GLN A 264 -33.59 -14.74 33.01
N ALA A 265 -33.19 -14.50 34.28
CA ALA A 265 -33.55 -15.34 35.40
C ALA A 265 -35.07 -15.43 35.62
N ASP A 266 -35.79 -14.32 35.48
CA ASP A 266 -37.24 -14.30 35.54
C ASP A 266 -37.90 -15.08 34.39
N ARG A 267 -37.36 -15.04 33.20
CA ARG A 267 -37.81 -15.86 32.08
C ARG A 267 -37.59 -17.35 32.33
N ASP A 268 -36.42 -17.71 32.82
CA ASP A 268 -36.06 -19.09 33.09
C ASP A 268 -36.96 -19.64 34.26
N ALA A 269 -37.20 -18.83 35.28
CA ALA A 269 -38.13 -19.18 36.37
C ALA A 269 -39.56 -19.40 35.87
N ARG A 270 -40.05 -18.53 34.98
CA ARG A 270 -41.39 -18.71 34.36
C ARG A 270 -41.47 -19.96 33.49
N LEU A 271 -40.40 -20.27 32.74
CA LEU A 271 -40.34 -21.48 31.92
C LEU A 271 -40.28 -22.76 32.80
N ALA A 272 -39.56 -22.71 33.92
CA ALA A 272 -39.51 -23.80 34.88
C ALA A 272 -40.86 -24.04 35.53
N ALA A 273 -41.54 -22.97 35.99
CA ALA A 273 -42.90 -23.06 36.56
C ALA A 273 -43.94 -23.56 35.55
N ALA A 274 -43.83 -23.16 34.28
CA ALA A 274 -44.71 -23.66 33.22
C ALA A 274 -44.47 -25.16 32.92
N LYS A 275 -43.21 -25.63 32.99
CA LYS A 275 -42.88 -27.05 32.86
C LYS A 275 -43.40 -27.90 34.02
N GLU A 276 -43.30 -27.40 35.26
CA GLU A 276 -43.86 -28.07 36.41
C GLU A 276 -45.41 -28.16 36.33
N GLN A 277 -46.08 -27.09 35.92
CA GLN A 277 -47.53 -27.12 35.70
C GLN A 277 -47.95 -28.07 34.59
N SER A 278 -47.17 -28.21 33.53
CA SER A 278 -47.43 -29.18 32.45
C SER A 278 -47.15 -30.63 32.90
N ALA A 279 -46.19 -30.87 33.78
CA ALA A 279 -45.89 -32.18 34.31
C ALA A 279 -47.02 -32.65 35.28
N VAL A 280 -47.50 -31.74 36.10
CA VAL A 280 -48.67 -32.07 37.01
C VAL A 280 -49.95 -32.31 36.23
N ALA A 281 -50.16 -31.63 35.08
CA ALA A 281 -51.32 -31.87 34.21
C ALA A 281 -51.23 -33.20 33.45
N THR A 282 -50.07 -33.74 33.23
CA THR A 282 -49.82 -35.03 32.56
C THR A 282 -50.04 -36.23 33.55
N GLU A 283 -49.80 -36.00 34.84
CA GLU A 283 -49.94 -37.05 35.87
C GLU A 283 -51.41 -37.27 36.29
N THR A 284 -52.26 -36.27 36.07
CA THR A 284 -53.70 -36.37 36.36
C THR A 284 -54.54 -37.02 35.24
N VAL A 285 -53.99 -37.24 34.05
CA VAL A 285 -54.68 -37.89 32.90
C VAL A 285 -54.35 -39.39 32.78
N ALA A 286 -53.38 -39.91 33.56
CA ALA A 286 -52.94 -41.31 33.46
C ALA A 286 -53.69 -42.34 34.33
N THR A 287 -54.84 -41.99 34.93
CA THR A 287 -55.64 -42.93 35.79
C THR A 287 -57.05 -43.16 35.32
N GLU A 288 -57.29 -43.14 34.02
CA GLU A 288 -58.58 -43.77 33.60
C GLU A 288 -58.46 -44.31 32.16
N THR A 289 -58.75 -45.63 32.08
CA THR A 289 -59.25 -46.54 31.03
C THR A 289 -58.22 -47.33 30.24
N VAL A 290 -58.03 -48.54 30.61
CA VAL A 290 -58.29 -49.92 30.12
C VAL A 290 -58.44 -50.06 28.58
N ALA A 291 -57.59 -50.99 28.07
CA ALA A 291 -57.46 -51.52 26.70
C ALA A 291 -58.75 -52.32 26.23
N PRO A 292 -58.78 -53.05 25.08
CA PRO A 292 -57.95 -53.01 23.85
C PRO A 292 -58.84 -53.05 22.56
N GLU A 293 -58.29 -52.90 21.37
CA GLU A 293 -58.49 -53.85 20.25
C GLU A 293 -57.68 -53.40 18.98
N ALA A 294 -57.18 -54.46 18.36
CA ALA A 294 -56.38 -54.46 17.18
C ALA A 294 -57.16 -54.03 15.93
N VAL A 295 -56.43 -53.53 14.94
CA VAL A 295 -56.39 -53.95 13.51
C VAL A 295 -55.36 -53.07 12.75
N ALA A 296 -54.35 -53.69 12.14
CA ALA A 296 -53.61 -53.18 11.01
C ALA A 296 -54.37 -53.58 9.71
N PRO A 297 -53.93 -53.26 8.46
CA PRO A 297 -52.87 -52.39 7.98
C PRO A 297 -53.32 -51.49 6.79
N GLU A 298 -52.43 -50.78 6.20
CA GLU A 298 -52.14 -50.61 4.74
C GLU A 298 -51.88 -49.17 4.25
N SER A 299 -50.66 -49.07 3.80
CA SER A 299 -50.08 -48.47 2.56
C SER A 299 -50.41 -47.06 2.13
N ALA A 300 -49.38 -46.43 1.82
CA ALA A 300 -48.90 -45.74 0.59
C ALA A 300 -48.11 -44.46 0.91
N ALA A 301 -46.86 -44.50 0.71
CA ALA A 301 -46.03 -43.99 -0.38
C ALA A 301 -46.18 -42.50 -0.71
N ALA A 302 -45.11 -41.74 -0.53
CA ALA A 302 -44.44 -40.91 -1.50
C ALA A 302 -43.48 -39.95 -0.81
N GLU A 303 -42.25 -40.18 -0.98
CA GLU A 303 -41.19 -39.39 -1.61
C GLU A 303 -40.95 -37.98 -1.09
N ALA A 304 -39.80 -37.78 -0.50
CA ALA A 304 -39.00 -36.58 -0.72
C ALA A 304 -37.51 -36.83 -0.40
N SER A 305 -36.75 -36.64 -1.36
CA SER A 305 -35.32 -36.78 -1.49
C SER A 305 -34.49 -35.91 -0.56
N VAL A 306 -33.59 -36.59 0.14
CA VAL A 306 -32.42 -36.01 0.79
C VAL A 306 -31.26 -36.15 -0.19
N VAL A 307 -30.53 -35.07 -0.47
CA VAL A 307 -29.23 -35.12 -1.10
C VAL A 307 -28.19 -34.67 -0.09
N THR A 308 -27.48 -35.66 0.41
CA THR A 308 -26.17 -35.52 1.03
C THR A 308 -25.14 -35.69 -0.06
N ASP A 309 -24.15 -34.84 -0.10
CA ASP A 309 -22.88 -35.17 -0.75
C ASP A 309 -21.69 -34.67 0.09
N ALA A 310 -20.85 -35.59 0.45
CA ALA A 310 -19.54 -35.41 1.02
C ALA A 310 -18.51 -36.24 0.20
N PRO A 311 -17.19 -36.19 0.45
CA PRO A 311 -16.18 -35.73 -0.49
C PRO A 311 -15.41 -36.87 -1.15
N VAL A 312 -14.74 -36.61 -2.24
CA VAL A 312 -13.76 -37.53 -2.86
C VAL A 312 -12.36 -36.93 -2.83
N ALA A 313 -11.47 -37.79 -2.35
CA ALA A 313 -10.03 -37.60 -2.19
C ALA A 313 -9.25 -37.86 -3.50
N ALA A 314 -8.08 -37.21 -3.56
CA ALA A 314 -6.78 -37.65 -4.09
C ALA A 314 -6.67 -38.25 -5.50
N ASP A 315 -5.83 -37.65 -6.30
CA ASP A 315 -4.77 -38.38 -6.99
C ASP A 315 -3.58 -37.48 -7.38
N GLU A 316 -2.40 -37.85 -6.96
CA GLU A 316 -1.06 -37.52 -7.45
C GLU A 316 -0.57 -38.73 -8.27
N PRO A 317 0.66 -38.72 -8.89
CA PRO A 317 1.37 -37.78 -9.74
C PRO A 317 1.83 -38.48 -11.07
N VAL A 318 2.33 -37.72 -12.05
CA VAL A 318 3.18 -38.28 -13.08
C VAL A 318 4.39 -37.37 -13.33
N ALA A 319 5.54 -37.99 -13.17
CA ALA A 319 6.89 -37.49 -13.40
C ALA A 319 7.34 -37.69 -14.87
N ALA A 320 8.50 -37.07 -15.13
CA ALA A 320 9.44 -37.26 -16.25
C ALA A 320 9.13 -36.45 -17.52
N ASP A 321 10.02 -35.64 -18.02
CA ASP A 321 11.28 -36.03 -18.64
C ASP A 321 12.16 -34.78 -18.88
N ALA A 322 13.44 -34.86 -18.55
CA ALA A 322 14.49 -34.02 -19.08
C ALA A 322 15.09 -34.71 -20.31
N PRO A 323 15.71 -33.97 -21.22
CA PRO A 323 17.13 -34.25 -21.39
C PRO A 323 18.06 -33.04 -21.53
N ALA A 324 19.28 -33.33 -21.15
CA ALA A 324 20.49 -32.57 -21.09
C ALA A 324 21.12 -32.32 -22.48
N GLU A 325 22.19 -31.51 -22.40
CA GLU A 325 23.34 -31.39 -23.32
C GLU A 325 23.22 -30.42 -24.51
N ALA A 326 24.01 -29.35 -24.55
CA ALA A 326 25.35 -29.43 -25.14
C ALA A 326 26.20 -28.21 -24.77
N VAL A 327 27.39 -28.54 -24.30
CA VAL A 327 28.59 -27.74 -24.11
C VAL A 327 29.14 -27.30 -25.46
N ALA A 328 29.60 -26.06 -25.59
CA ALA A 328 30.66 -25.71 -26.51
C ALA A 328 31.49 -24.56 -25.91
N GLU A 329 32.59 -24.99 -25.38
CA GLU A 329 33.84 -24.31 -25.08
C GLU A 329 34.52 -23.89 -26.40
N VAL A 330 34.93 -22.65 -26.55
CA VAL A 330 36.11 -22.30 -27.39
C VAL A 330 36.90 -21.21 -26.66
N ALA A 331 38.10 -21.61 -26.37
CA ALA A 331 39.19 -20.87 -25.76
C ALA A 331 39.81 -19.84 -26.72
N ASP A 332 40.37 -18.78 -26.10
CA ASP A 332 41.79 -18.40 -26.09
C ASP A 332 42.41 -17.93 -27.41
N GLU A 333 43.03 -16.79 -27.36
CA GLU A 333 44.34 -16.32 -27.83
C GLU A 333 44.38 -14.80 -27.68
N ALA A 334 45.04 -14.24 -26.71
CA ALA A 334 46.48 -13.94 -26.55
C ALA A 334 47.12 -13.25 -27.77
N SER A 335 47.57 -12.05 -27.54
CA SER A 335 48.92 -11.48 -27.82
C SER A 335 48.86 -9.99 -28.03
N THR A 336 49.42 -9.25 -27.10
CA THR A 336 50.70 -8.54 -27.03
C THR A 336 51.02 -7.52 -28.13
N GLU A 337 51.62 -6.41 -27.58
CA GLU A 337 52.55 -5.46 -28.18
C GLU A 337 51.96 -4.32 -29.04
N ASN A 338 52.25 -3.08 -28.88
CA ASN A 338 53.48 -2.35 -28.60
C ASN A 338 53.12 -0.85 -28.34
N THR A 339 53.62 -0.23 -27.35
CA THR A 339 54.72 0.76 -27.22
C THR A 339 54.89 1.82 -28.35
N GLU A 340 54.94 3.08 -27.88
CA GLU A 340 55.61 4.28 -28.44
C GLU A 340 55.09 4.95 -29.72
N ALA A 341 54.54 6.13 -29.58
CA ALA A 341 55.12 7.45 -29.97
C ALA A 341 54.21 8.56 -29.42
#